data_f77bb163f6a0340858b71285061d39b1
#
_entry.id   f77bb163f6a0340858b71285061d39b1
#
_cell.length_a   1.000
_cell.length_b   1.000
_cell.length_c   1.000
_cell.angle_alpha   90.00
_cell.angle_beta   90.00
_cell.angle_gamma   90.00
#
_symmetry.space_group_name_H-M   'P 1'
#
loop_
_entity.id
_entity.type
_entity.pdbx_description
1 polymer ?
#
loop_
_entity_poly.entity_id
_entity_poly.type
_entity_poly.pdbx_seq_one_letter_code
_entity_poly.pdbx_strand_id
1 'polypeptide(L)'
;PELTPQQLLRYVPAISSLCRVDCKSLFSLDSTNITPAHWITVAQALRDNYAHYDGFVISHGTDTMAYTAAALSYLVQGADKPIMITGAQKPINYDSTDSKLNLTDAFVCACSGQLAGVDIVFSGRVILGTRARKTCSKSFAAFSSINYPDLAILHDHRLMRYIAPDTLPAPLFYDKLDEHVALVKMVPGTDPEVL
;
A
#
# COMPACT_ATOMS: atom_id res chain seq x y z
N PRO A 1 8.80 5.21 -21.28
CA PRO A 1 8.79 3.81 -20.90
C PRO A 1 8.68 3.70 -19.39
N GLU A 2 7.82 2.81 -18.92
CA GLU A 2 7.66 2.52 -17.50
C GLU A 2 8.91 1.82 -16.95
N LEU A 3 9.28 2.14 -15.72
CA LEU A 3 10.45 1.56 -15.07
C LEU A 3 10.10 0.19 -14.48
N THR A 4 10.98 -0.79 -14.69
CA THR A 4 10.85 -2.07 -13.98
C THR A 4 11.16 -1.91 -12.48
N PRO A 5 10.68 -2.82 -11.61
CA PRO A 5 11.01 -2.78 -10.19
C PRO A 5 12.51 -2.73 -9.92
N GLN A 6 13.32 -3.47 -10.68
CA GLN A 6 14.79 -3.44 -10.57
C GLN A 6 15.38 -2.09 -10.95
N GLN A 7 14.79 -1.41 -11.93
CA GLN A 7 15.21 -0.05 -12.31
C GLN A 7 14.83 0.97 -11.22
N LEU A 8 13.66 0.83 -10.59
CA LEU A 8 13.25 1.67 -9.46
C LEU A 8 14.25 1.59 -8.30
N LEU A 9 14.71 0.39 -7.93
CA LEU A 9 15.67 0.19 -6.85
C LEU A 9 17.01 0.88 -7.12
N ARG A 10 17.42 1.07 -8.38
CA ARG A 10 18.65 1.80 -8.72
C ARG A 10 18.63 3.27 -8.29
N TYR A 11 17.45 3.88 -8.15
CA TYR A 11 17.30 5.26 -7.68
C TYR A 11 17.40 5.39 -6.16
N VAL A 12 17.34 4.28 -5.44
CA VAL A 12 17.37 4.22 -3.96
C VAL A 12 18.34 3.15 -3.45
N PRO A 13 19.63 3.29 -3.75
CA PRO A 13 20.65 2.27 -3.47
C PRO A 13 20.78 1.94 -1.97
N ALA A 14 20.36 2.85 -1.08
CA ALA A 14 20.36 2.62 0.37
C ALA A 14 19.50 1.41 0.78
N ILE A 15 18.50 1.01 -0.01
CA ILE A 15 17.67 -0.16 0.29
C ILE A 15 18.49 -1.45 0.35
N SER A 16 19.53 -1.57 -0.47
CA SER A 16 20.42 -2.75 -0.48
C SER A 16 21.16 -2.97 0.85
N SER A 17 21.32 -1.92 1.65
CA SER A 17 21.90 -2.02 3.00
C SER A 17 20.87 -2.37 4.09
N LEU A 18 19.57 -2.25 3.79
CA LEU A 18 18.51 -2.60 4.72
C LEU A 18 18.15 -4.09 4.63
N CYS A 19 18.02 -4.62 3.41
CA CYS A 19 17.59 -5.99 3.18
C CYS A 19 17.98 -6.50 1.79
N ARG A 20 17.86 -7.82 1.61
CA ARG A 20 17.88 -8.45 0.28
C ARG A 20 16.49 -8.34 -0.34
N VAL A 21 16.42 -7.88 -1.58
CA VAL A 21 15.17 -7.64 -2.30
C VAL A 21 15.08 -8.51 -3.53
N ASP A 22 14.01 -9.28 -3.63
CA ASP A 22 13.59 -9.94 -4.85
C ASP A 22 12.41 -9.18 -5.44
N CYS A 23 12.46 -8.91 -6.75
CA CYS A 23 11.46 -8.12 -7.44
C CYS A 23 10.60 -8.97 -8.36
N LYS A 24 9.28 -8.77 -8.30
CA LYS A 24 8.32 -9.36 -9.20
C LYS A 24 7.41 -8.28 -9.78
N SER A 25 7.31 -8.19 -11.11
CA SER A 25 6.30 -7.37 -11.78
C SER A 25 5.07 -8.25 -12.01
N LEU A 26 3.94 -7.87 -11.43
CA LEU A 26 2.68 -8.58 -11.67
C LEU A 26 1.97 -8.01 -12.90
N PHE A 27 1.93 -6.69 -12.98
CA PHE A 27 1.39 -5.92 -14.11
C PHE A 27 1.97 -4.51 -14.10
N SER A 28 1.86 -3.82 -15.23
CA SER A 28 2.23 -2.43 -15.39
C SER A 28 1.06 -1.71 -16.04
N LEU A 29 0.34 -0.91 -15.26
CA LEU A 29 -0.85 -0.19 -15.71
C LEU A 29 -1.08 1.05 -14.84
N ASP A 30 -1.81 2.01 -15.40
CA ASP A 30 -2.32 3.13 -14.61
C ASP A 30 -3.28 2.61 -13.55
N SER A 31 -3.15 3.10 -12.32
CA SER A 31 -3.97 2.62 -11.20
C SER A 31 -5.47 2.87 -11.38
N THR A 32 -5.87 3.80 -12.24
CA THR A 32 -7.27 4.01 -12.61
C THR A 32 -7.90 2.80 -13.32
N ASN A 33 -7.07 1.91 -13.88
CA ASN A 33 -7.48 0.67 -14.55
C ASN A 33 -7.45 -0.57 -13.64
N ILE A 34 -7.15 -0.41 -12.35
CA ILE A 34 -7.19 -1.50 -11.37
C ILE A 34 -8.64 -1.99 -11.22
N THR A 35 -8.81 -3.31 -11.18
CA THR A 35 -10.09 -4.00 -11.00
C THR A 35 -10.00 -5.01 -9.85
N PRO A 36 -11.12 -5.56 -9.35
CA PRO A 36 -11.11 -6.62 -8.33
C PRO A 36 -10.22 -7.83 -8.69
N ALA A 37 -10.16 -8.21 -9.97
CA ALA A 37 -9.30 -9.31 -10.44
C ALA A 37 -7.80 -9.02 -10.19
N HIS A 38 -7.37 -7.76 -10.29
CA HIS A 38 -6.00 -7.38 -9.97
C HIS A 38 -5.70 -7.52 -8.48
N TRP A 39 -6.64 -7.16 -7.59
CA TRP A 39 -6.47 -7.35 -6.14
C TRP A 39 -6.34 -8.82 -5.77
N ILE A 40 -7.16 -9.69 -6.38
CA ILE A 40 -7.05 -11.15 -6.20
C ILE A 40 -5.68 -11.65 -6.66
N THR A 41 -5.19 -11.18 -7.81
CA THR A 41 -3.85 -11.54 -8.34
C THR A 41 -2.75 -11.15 -7.36
N VAL A 42 -2.81 -9.95 -6.77
CA VAL A 42 -1.85 -9.49 -5.76
C VAL A 42 -1.93 -10.35 -4.49
N ALA A 43 -3.14 -10.62 -3.99
CA ALA A 43 -3.35 -11.44 -2.80
C ALA A 43 -2.83 -12.87 -3.00
N GLN A 44 -3.04 -13.47 -4.17
CA GLN A 44 -2.48 -14.77 -4.53
C GLN A 44 -0.96 -14.75 -4.57
N ALA A 45 -0.36 -13.70 -5.18
CA ALA A 45 1.09 -13.56 -5.19
C ALA A 45 1.69 -13.42 -3.79
N LEU A 46 1.02 -12.69 -2.89
CA LEU A 46 1.40 -12.59 -1.47
C LEU A 46 1.31 -13.97 -0.80
N ARG A 47 0.19 -14.68 -0.93
CA ARG A 47 -0.02 -16.01 -0.36
C ARG A 47 1.07 -17.00 -0.79
N ASP A 48 1.32 -17.07 -2.09
CA ASP A 48 2.24 -18.04 -2.67
C ASP A 48 3.71 -17.79 -2.26
N ASN A 49 4.02 -16.56 -1.85
CA ASN A 49 5.36 -16.15 -1.44
C ASN A 49 5.46 -15.86 0.07
N TYR A 50 4.38 -15.96 0.81
CA TYR A 50 4.33 -15.52 2.21
C TYR A 50 5.35 -16.22 3.12
N ALA A 51 5.57 -17.53 2.93
CA ALA A 51 6.52 -18.30 3.73
C ALA A 51 8.00 -17.99 3.39
N HIS A 52 8.27 -17.35 2.23
CA HIS A 52 9.63 -17.20 1.71
C HIS A 52 10.25 -15.84 2.00
N TYR A 53 9.46 -14.84 2.42
CA TYR A 53 9.90 -13.47 2.67
C TYR A 53 9.48 -12.98 4.03
N ASP A 54 10.25 -12.06 4.62
CA ASP A 54 9.98 -11.45 5.92
C ASP A 54 9.00 -10.28 5.84
N GLY A 55 8.80 -9.72 4.65
CA GLY A 55 7.86 -8.63 4.39
C GLY A 55 7.73 -8.33 2.90
N PHE A 56 6.78 -7.46 2.57
CA PHE A 56 6.42 -7.13 1.20
C PHE A 56 6.29 -5.62 1.01
N VAL A 57 6.79 -5.13 -0.11
CA VAL A 57 6.59 -3.75 -0.55
C VAL A 57 5.94 -3.76 -1.92
N ILE A 58 4.80 -3.08 -2.04
CA ILE A 58 4.01 -2.99 -3.27
C ILE A 58 4.09 -1.55 -3.78
N SER A 59 4.67 -1.37 -4.97
CA SER A 59 4.65 -0.10 -5.68
C SER A 59 3.37 0.02 -6.49
N HIS A 60 2.62 1.10 -6.30
CA HIS A 60 1.28 1.29 -6.83
C HIS A 60 1.04 2.75 -7.25
N GLY A 61 0.21 2.98 -8.27
CA GLY A 61 -0.26 4.31 -8.62
C GLY A 61 -1.18 4.90 -7.54
N THR A 62 -1.15 6.22 -7.34
CA THR A 62 -1.78 6.84 -6.18
C THR A 62 -3.30 6.93 -6.23
N ASP A 63 -3.93 6.89 -7.43
CA ASP A 63 -5.36 7.19 -7.57
C ASP A 63 -6.26 6.14 -6.93
N THR A 64 -5.90 4.87 -7.02
CA THR A 64 -6.66 3.77 -6.42
C THR A 64 -5.91 3.01 -5.33
N MET A 65 -4.75 3.51 -4.89
CA MET A 65 -3.93 2.87 -3.85
C MET A 65 -4.72 2.58 -2.57
N ALA A 66 -5.56 3.51 -2.11
CA ALA A 66 -6.38 3.33 -0.92
C ALA A 66 -7.40 2.19 -1.07
N TYR A 67 -7.97 2.01 -2.27
CA TYR A 67 -8.87 0.90 -2.55
C TYR A 67 -8.13 -0.44 -2.58
N THR A 68 -6.96 -0.48 -3.19
CA THR A 68 -6.10 -1.67 -3.20
C THR A 68 -5.67 -2.04 -1.78
N ALA A 69 -5.27 -1.07 -0.95
CA ALA A 69 -4.91 -1.31 0.44
C ALA A 69 -6.08 -1.87 1.25
N ALA A 70 -7.27 -1.29 1.10
CA ALA A 70 -8.47 -1.80 1.76
C ALA A 70 -8.82 -3.22 1.29
N ALA A 71 -8.84 -3.48 -0.02
CA ALA A 71 -9.13 -4.80 -0.57
C ALA A 71 -8.14 -5.86 -0.07
N LEU A 72 -6.83 -5.56 -0.11
CA LEU A 72 -5.79 -6.47 0.38
C LEU A 72 -5.89 -6.70 1.89
N SER A 73 -6.30 -5.71 2.69
CA SER A 73 -6.53 -5.88 4.12
C SER A 73 -7.62 -6.91 4.42
N TYR A 74 -8.63 -7.04 3.54
CA TYR A 74 -9.68 -8.06 3.67
C TYR A 74 -9.32 -9.39 3.00
N LEU A 75 -8.51 -9.37 1.94
CA LEU A 75 -8.05 -10.58 1.27
C LEU A 75 -6.91 -11.29 2.03
N VAL A 76 -6.16 -10.55 2.86
CA VAL A 76 -5.04 -11.05 3.68
C VAL A 76 -5.23 -10.56 5.11
N GLN A 77 -6.04 -11.29 5.89
CA GLN A 77 -6.40 -10.90 7.24
C GLN A 77 -5.40 -11.41 8.28
N GLY A 78 -5.13 -10.57 9.28
CA GLY A 78 -4.30 -10.93 10.42
C GLY A 78 -2.85 -11.25 10.06
N ALA A 79 -2.34 -10.70 8.96
CA ALA A 79 -0.95 -10.91 8.54
C ALA A 79 0.02 -10.49 9.65
N ASP A 80 0.93 -11.38 10.01
CA ASP A 80 2.01 -11.17 10.98
C ASP A 80 3.26 -10.56 10.32
N LYS A 81 3.29 -10.47 8.99
CA LYS A 81 4.35 -9.82 8.22
C LYS A 81 3.88 -8.48 7.66
N PRO A 82 4.78 -7.50 7.53
CA PRO A 82 4.45 -6.20 6.94
C PRO A 82 4.18 -6.32 5.43
N ILE A 83 3.08 -5.72 4.98
CA ILE A 83 2.70 -5.57 3.58
C ILE A 83 2.51 -4.08 3.34
N MET A 84 3.61 -3.41 2.94
CA MET A 84 3.65 -1.96 2.80
C MET A 84 3.33 -1.56 1.37
N ILE A 85 2.29 -0.76 1.18
CA ILE A 85 1.90 -0.22 -0.12
C ILE A 85 2.39 1.22 -0.21
N THR A 86 3.05 1.56 -1.29
CA THR A 86 3.58 2.90 -1.53
C THR A 86 3.51 3.27 -3.00
N GLY A 87 3.81 4.52 -3.30
CA GLY A 87 3.83 5.07 -4.64
C GLY A 87 4.33 6.50 -4.64
N ALA A 88 4.05 7.24 -5.69
CA ALA A 88 4.50 8.63 -5.79
C ALA A 88 3.51 9.50 -6.57
N GLN A 89 3.46 10.78 -6.22
CA GLN A 89 2.76 11.79 -7.01
C GLN A 89 3.56 12.22 -8.24
N LYS A 90 4.91 12.09 -8.17
CA LYS A 90 5.80 12.37 -9.30
C LYS A 90 6.73 11.20 -9.59
N PRO A 91 6.97 10.89 -10.86
CA PRO A 91 7.91 9.83 -11.26
C PRO A 91 9.29 10.00 -10.63
N ILE A 92 9.95 8.87 -10.34
CA ILE A 92 11.22 8.82 -9.59
C ILE A 92 12.39 9.51 -10.30
N ASN A 93 12.30 9.67 -11.62
CA ASN A 93 13.31 10.34 -12.46
C ASN A 93 13.19 11.86 -12.48
N TYR A 94 12.22 12.45 -11.77
CA TYR A 94 12.10 13.90 -11.65
C TYR A 94 12.99 14.41 -10.51
N ASP A 95 13.56 15.61 -10.66
CA ASP A 95 14.43 16.20 -9.63
C ASP A 95 13.70 16.41 -8.31
N SER A 96 12.47 16.96 -8.37
CA SER A 96 11.61 17.08 -7.19
C SER A 96 10.56 15.96 -7.19
N THR A 97 10.92 14.79 -6.68
CA THR A 97 10.05 13.63 -6.56
C THR A 97 9.88 13.22 -5.11
N ASP A 98 8.68 12.76 -4.76
CA ASP A 98 8.37 12.08 -3.49
C ASP A 98 8.67 10.58 -3.53
N SER A 99 8.94 10.03 -4.71
CA SER A 99 9.07 8.59 -4.92
C SER A 99 10.23 7.98 -4.14
N LYS A 100 11.38 8.64 -4.09
CA LYS A 100 12.58 8.11 -3.41
C LYS A 100 12.34 8.01 -1.90
N LEU A 101 11.76 9.05 -1.31
CA LEU A 101 11.42 9.07 0.11
C LEU A 101 10.40 7.98 0.43
N ASN A 102 9.28 7.97 -0.29
CA ASN A 102 8.19 7.03 -0.05
C ASN A 102 8.64 5.57 -0.19
N LEU A 103 9.46 5.26 -1.21
CA LEU A 103 9.97 3.91 -1.43
C LEU A 103 10.96 3.51 -0.33
N THR A 104 11.89 4.39 0.05
CA THR A 104 12.82 4.12 1.16
C THR A 104 12.08 3.88 2.46
N ASP A 105 11.13 4.75 2.80
CA ASP A 105 10.32 4.64 4.02
C ASP A 105 9.51 3.34 4.06
N ALA A 106 8.96 2.90 2.92
CA ALA A 106 8.25 1.63 2.83
C ALA A 106 9.17 0.43 3.15
N PHE A 107 10.42 0.44 2.65
CA PHE A 107 11.39 -0.60 2.99
C PHE A 107 11.86 -0.51 4.45
N VAL A 108 12.07 0.69 4.99
CA VAL A 108 12.36 0.88 6.43
C VAL A 108 11.23 0.29 7.28
N CYS A 109 9.98 0.55 6.94
CA CYS A 109 8.81 -0.02 7.61
C CYS A 109 8.79 -1.55 7.51
N ALA A 110 8.99 -2.10 6.30
CA ALA A 110 8.99 -3.55 6.07
C ALA A 110 10.11 -4.27 6.83
N CYS A 111 11.27 -3.62 7.02
CA CYS A 111 12.42 -4.19 7.73
C CYS A 111 12.43 -3.91 9.24
N SER A 112 11.50 -3.11 9.76
CA SER A 112 11.55 -2.61 11.14
C SER A 112 11.28 -3.67 12.21
N GLY A 113 10.59 -4.77 11.86
CA GLY A 113 10.07 -5.75 12.82
C GLY A 113 8.99 -5.19 13.77
N GLN A 114 8.46 -4.00 13.49
CA GLN A 114 7.51 -3.30 14.36
C GLN A 114 6.11 -3.18 13.77
N LEU A 115 5.96 -3.44 12.47
CA LEU A 115 4.70 -3.34 11.72
C LEU A 115 4.32 -4.70 11.15
N ALA A 116 3.03 -4.88 10.94
CA ALA A 116 2.47 -6.08 10.33
C ALA A 116 1.10 -5.73 9.72
N GLY A 117 0.62 -6.55 8.80
CA GLY A 117 -0.62 -6.27 8.08
C GLY A 117 -0.41 -5.39 6.84
N VAL A 118 -1.51 -4.91 6.29
CA VAL A 118 -1.53 -4.12 5.06
C VAL A 118 -1.65 -2.64 5.40
N ASP A 119 -0.59 -1.88 5.10
CA ASP A 119 -0.53 -0.45 5.40
C ASP A 119 -0.08 0.36 4.19
N ILE A 120 -0.48 1.62 4.13
CA ILE A 120 0.07 2.60 3.19
C ILE A 120 1.19 3.37 3.88
N VAL A 121 2.35 3.42 3.23
CA VAL A 121 3.49 4.27 3.63
C VAL A 121 3.61 5.40 2.61
N PHE A 122 3.34 6.62 3.06
CA PHE A 122 3.35 7.77 2.16
C PHE A 122 3.65 9.08 2.91
N SER A 123 4.57 9.87 2.39
CA SER A 123 4.98 11.16 2.98
C SER A 123 5.32 11.08 4.49
N GLY A 124 6.12 10.07 4.86
CA GLY A 124 6.56 9.84 6.24
C GLY A 124 5.47 9.34 7.20
N ARG A 125 4.32 8.88 6.70
CA ARG A 125 3.20 8.37 7.50
C ARG A 125 2.93 6.92 7.18
N VAL A 126 2.59 6.15 8.21
CA VAL A 126 2.09 4.77 8.08
C VAL A 126 0.61 4.77 8.42
N ILE A 127 -0.20 4.46 7.45
CA ILE A 127 -1.67 4.54 7.53
C ILE A 127 -2.24 3.15 7.37
N LEU A 128 -3.12 2.74 8.28
CA LEU A 128 -3.84 1.47 8.20
C LEU A 128 -4.58 1.36 6.86
N GLY A 129 -4.39 0.26 6.14
CA GLY A 129 -4.90 0.09 4.77
C GLY A 129 -6.42 0.29 4.64
N THR A 130 -7.20 -0.11 5.66
CA THR A 130 -8.65 0.10 5.68
C THR A 130 -9.08 1.52 6.05
N ARG A 131 -8.16 2.39 6.45
CA ARG A 131 -8.44 3.77 6.88
C ARG A 131 -7.85 4.84 5.97
N ALA A 132 -7.05 4.43 5.01
CA ALA A 132 -6.40 5.35 4.10
C ALA A 132 -7.38 5.96 3.09
N ARG A 133 -7.20 7.25 2.82
CA ARG A 133 -7.90 7.97 1.76
C ARG A 133 -6.96 8.95 1.07
N LYS A 134 -7.01 9.01 -0.26
CA LYS A 134 -6.36 10.09 -1.01
C LYS A 134 -7.19 11.36 -0.85
N THR A 135 -6.67 12.33 -0.10
CA THR A 135 -7.36 13.58 0.22
C THR A 135 -6.86 14.78 -0.60
N CYS A 136 -5.67 14.65 -1.20
CA CYS A 136 -5.08 15.67 -2.04
C CYS A 136 -4.56 15.07 -3.35
N SER A 137 -4.89 15.69 -4.49
CA SER A 137 -4.48 15.21 -5.81
C SER A 137 -3.11 15.74 -6.27
N LYS A 138 -2.63 16.85 -5.71
CA LYS A 138 -1.38 17.53 -6.14
C LYS A 138 -0.32 17.68 -5.05
N SER A 139 -0.66 17.42 -3.80
CA SER A 139 0.28 17.48 -2.66
C SER A 139 1.08 16.20 -2.53
N PHE A 140 2.33 16.29 -2.08
CA PHE A 140 3.09 15.11 -1.65
C PHE A 140 2.47 14.47 -0.40
N ALA A 141 1.83 15.23 0.49
CA ALA A 141 1.00 14.69 1.57
C ALA A 141 -0.40 14.33 1.03
N ALA A 142 -0.47 13.33 0.15
CA ALA A 142 -1.68 13.01 -0.60
C ALA A 142 -2.68 12.16 0.17
N PHE A 143 -2.25 11.39 1.17
CA PHE A 143 -3.07 10.45 1.92
C PHE A 143 -3.28 10.88 3.35
N SER A 144 -4.45 10.56 3.89
CA SER A 144 -4.80 10.76 5.29
C SER A 144 -5.48 9.52 5.85
N SER A 145 -5.31 9.30 7.16
CA SER A 145 -6.09 8.31 7.92
C SER A 145 -7.45 8.91 8.27
N ILE A 146 -8.53 8.20 7.99
CA ILE A 146 -9.90 8.68 8.22
C ILE A 146 -10.48 8.04 9.48
N ASN A 147 -10.86 8.88 10.45
CA ASN A 147 -11.44 8.46 11.73
C ASN A 147 -10.58 7.42 12.48
N TYR A 148 -9.29 7.45 12.27
CA TYR A 148 -8.31 6.58 12.92
C TYR A 148 -6.94 7.27 12.92
N PRO A 149 -6.11 7.15 13.95
CA PRO A 149 -4.77 7.74 13.94
C PRO A 149 -3.85 7.03 12.93
N ASP A 150 -2.74 7.67 12.59
CA ASP A 150 -1.65 6.98 11.90
C ASP A 150 -1.09 5.89 12.81
N LEU A 151 -0.67 4.77 12.22
CA LEU A 151 -0.03 3.68 12.98
C LEU A 151 1.36 4.07 13.45
N ALA A 152 2.07 4.82 12.62
CA ALA A 152 3.41 5.31 12.87
C ALA A 152 3.72 6.53 12.00
N ILE A 153 4.80 7.22 12.34
CA ILE A 153 5.43 8.22 11.49
C ILE A 153 6.89 7.89 11.27
N LEU A 154 7.44 8.41 10.17
CA LEU A 154 8.87 8.38 9.90
C LEU A 154 9.40 9.81 9.85
N HIS A 155 10.51 10.03 10.53
CA HIS A 155 11.30 11.25 10.43
C HIS A 155 12.76 10.86 10.21
N ASP A 156 13.36 11.36 9.14
CA ASP A 156 14.73 10.98 8.72
C ASP A 156 14.90 9.45 8.66
N HIS A 157 13.94 8.74 8.06
CA HIS A 157 13.87 7.28 7.96
C HIS A 157 13.87 6.54 9.32
N ARG A 158 13.57 7.24 10.43
CA ARG A 158 13.38 6.63 11.74
C ARG A 158 11.90 6.44 12.02
N LEU A 159 11.51 5.20 12.21
CA LEU A 159 10.14 4.82 12.50
C LEU A 159 9.80 5.09 13.96
N MET A 160 8.72 5.82 14.20
CA MET A 160 8.11 6.01 15.50
C MET A 160 6.71 5.43 15.48
N ARG A 161 6.53 4.25 16.05
CA ARG A 161 5.25 3.54 16.09
C ARG A 161 4.38 4.05 17.24
N TYR A 162 3.10 4.29 16.95
CA TYR A 162 2.07 4.69 17.92
C TYR A 162 1.15 3.53 18.30
N ILE A 163 0.81 2.68 17.32
CA ILE A 163 -0.15 1.58 17.48
C ILE A 163 0.53 0.27 17.15
N ALA A 164 0.38 -0.73 18.02
CA ALA A 164 0.84 -2.08 17.75
C ALA A 164 -0.06 -2.73 16.69
N PRO A 165 0.51 -3.55 15.77
CA PRO A 165 -0.30 -4.28 14.80
C PRO A 165 -1.19 -5.32 15.48
N ASP A 166 -2.38 -5.50 14.93
CA ASP A 166 -3.29 -6.60 15.29
C ASP A 166 -3.05 -7.76 14.33
N THR A 167 -2.54 -8.88 14.85
CA THR A 167 -2.14 -10.03 14.04
C THR A 167 -2.82 -11.29 14.55
N LEU A 168 -3.02 -12.26 13.66
CA LEU A 168 -3.49 -13.61 14.01
C LEU A 168 -2.29 -14.57 14.12
N PRO A 169 -2.43 -15.69 14.87
CA PRO A 169 -1.39 -16.72 14.91
C PRO A 169 -1.01 -17.30 13.54
N ALA A 170 -1.97 -17.26 12.59
CA ALA A 170 -1.74 -17.57 11.19
C ALA A 170 -2.61 -16.65 10.34
N PRO A 171 -2.06 -16.03 9.28
CA PRO A 171 -2.84 -15.17 8.40
C PRO A 171 -3.87 -15.98 7.62
N LEU A 172 -5.02 -15.33 7.35
CA LEU A 172 -6.07 -15.90 6.51
C LEU A 172 -6.01 -15.27 5.12
N PHE A 173 -5.98 -16.10 4.10
CA PHE A 173 -5.97 -15.67 2.71
C PHE A 173 -7.28 -16.01 2.04
N TYR A 174 -7.89 -15.00 1.39
CA TYR A 174 -9.11 -15.14 0.61
C TYR A 174 -8.79 -14.89 -0.87
N ASP A 175 -9.50 -15.58 -1.75
CA ASP A 175 -9.31 -15.54 -3.21
C ASP A 175 -10.56 -15.12 -3.97
N LYS A 176 -11.57 -14.62 -3.25
CA LYS A 176 -12.85 -14.21 -3.82
C LYS A 176 -13.30 -12.88 -3.26
N LEU A 177 -13.94 -12.09 -4.10
CA LEU A 177 -14.66 -10.87 -3.77
C LEU A 177 -16.07 -10.96 -4.36
N ASP A 178 -17.05 -10.44 -3.64
CA ASP A 178 -18.37 -10.22 -4.22
C ASP A 178 -18.35 -8.89 -4.98
N GLU A 179 -18.55 -8.96 -6.29
CA GLU A 179 -18.57 -7.80 -7.16
C GLU A 179 -19.96 -7.16 -7.28
N HIS A 180 -21.00 -7.77 -6.69
CA HIS A 180 -22.37 -7.24 -6.68
C HIS A 180 -22.58 -6.22 -5.55
N VAL A 181 -21.62 -5.30 -5.42
CA VAL A 181 -21.63 -4.25 -4.41
C VAL A 181 -21.51 -2.89 -5.08
N ALA A 182 -22.45 -1.99 -4.75
CA ALA A 182 -22.41 -0.61 -5.22
C ALA A 182 -22.45 0.34 -4.03
N LEU A 183 -21.66 1.41 -4.07
CA LEU A 183 -21.71 2.52 -3.13
C LEU A 183 -22.54 3.64 -3.75
N VAL A 184 -23.71 3.90 -3.20
CA VAL A 184 -24.57 5.03 -3.59
C VAL A 184 -24.47 6.12 -2.53
N LYS A 185 -23.98 7.30 -2.94
CA LYS A 185 -23.94 8.47 -2.06
C LYS A 185 -25.25 9.21 -2.14
N MET A 186 -26.06 9.10 -1.09
CA MET A 186 -27.30 9.86 -0.96
C MET A 186 -26.99 11.35 -0.75
N VAL A 187 -27.59 12.19 -1.57
CA VAL A 187 -27.57 13.65 -1.45
C VAL A 187 -29.01 14.16 -1.42
N PRO A 188 -29.29 15.37 -0.89
CA PRO A 188 -30.64 15.94 -0.95
C PRO A 188 -31.17 15.95 -2.39
N GLY A 189 -32.36 15.38 -2.61
CA GLY A 189 -32.96 15.25 -3.93
C GLY A 189 -32.56 13.99 -4.70
N THR A 190 -31.82 13.03 -4.12
CA THR A 190 -31.56 11.72 -4.75
C THR A 190 -32.88 10.99 -4.96
N ASP A 191 -33.13 10.52 -6.19
CA ASP A 191 -34.28 9.73 -6.53
C ASP A 191 -34.20 8.35 -5.84
N PRO A 192 -35.23 7.94 -5.08
CA PRO A 192 -35.28 6.61 -4.46
C PRO A 192 -35.20 5.45 -5.45
N GLU A 193 -35.58 5.65 -6.72
CA GLU A 193 -35.51 4.61 -7.75
C GLU A 193 -34.07 4.24 -8.17
N VAL A 194 -33.06 4.99 -7.70
CA VAL A 194 -31.63 4.67 -7.93
C VAL A 194 -31.14 3.55 -7.00
N LEU A 195 -31.90 3.18 -5.99
CA LEU A 195 -31.60 2.11 -5.04
C LEU A 195 -32.22 0.79 -5.46
#